data_5cb3c76467bbc2c323c260bdd954a471
#
_entry.id   5cb3c76467bbc2c323c260bdd954a471
#
_cell.length_a   1.000
_cell.length_b   1.000
_cell.length_c   1.000
_cell.angle_alpha   90.00
_cell.angle_beta   90.00
_cell.angle_gamma   90.00
#
_symmetry.space_group_name_H-M   'P 1'
#
loop_
_entity.id
_entity.type
_entity.pdbx_description
1 polymer ?
#
loop_
_entity_poly.entity_id
_entity_poly.type
_entity_poly.pdbx_seq_one_letter_code
_entity_poly.pdbx_strand_id
1 'polypeptide(L)' 'MDPDKIQLESMNKMFEYEKYSRLIDELDVDELKNFAKSYFKRYLKQQEVIKNFAISGLA' A
#
# COMPACT_ATOMS: atom_id res chain seq x y z
N MET A 1 11.55 7.13 7.20
CA MET A 1 10.67 7.30 6.05
C MET A 1 9.57 8.28 6.42
N ASP A 2 9.48 9.39 5.72
CA ASP A 2 8.52 10.46 6.02
C ASP A 2 7.42 10.47 4.97
N PRO A 3 6.19 10.13 5.34
CA PRO A 3 5.10 10.09 4.37
C PRO A 3 4.78 11.45 3.77
N ASP A 4 5.09 12.53 4.46
CA ASP A 4 4.83 13.87 3.95
C ASP A 4 5.72 14.25 2.76
N LYS A 5 6.83 13.51 2.56
CA LYS A 5 7.72 13.71 1.42
C LYS A 5 7.27 12.97 0.17
N ILE A 6 6.29 12.10 0.30
CA ILE A 6 5.73 11.37 -0.84
C ILE A 6 4.53 12.16 -1.35
N GLN A 7 4.61 12.60 -2.61
CA GLN A 7 3.53 13.38 -3.20
C GLN A 7 2.69 12.51 -4.13
N LEU A 8 1.37 12.58 -3.94
CA LEU A 8 0.42 11.88 -4.78
C LEU A 8 -0.23 12.90 -5.72
N GLU A 9 -0.26 12.57 -7.00
CA GLU A 9 -0.82 13.47 -8.02
C GLU A 9 -2.31 13.27 -8.22
N SER A 10 -2.81 12.06 -7.99
CA SER A 10 -4.22 11.74 -8.17
C SER A 10 -5.03 12.16 -6.95
N MET A 11 -6.11 12.88 -7.18
CA MET A 11 -7.05 13.25 -6.12
C MET A 11 -7.65 12.05 -5.42
N ASN A 12 -8.01 11.02 -6.19
CA ASN A 12 -8.57 9.79 -5.64
C ASN A 12 -7.58 9.11 -4.70
N LYS A 13 -6.31 9.10 -5.05
CA LYS A 13 -5.27 8.51 -4.21
C LYS A 13 -4.99 9.34 -2.97
N MET A 14 -5.09 10.65 -3.07
CA MET A 14 -5.00 11.54 -1.91
C MET A 14 -6.12 11.27 -0.92
N PHE A 15 -7.35 11.07 -1.41
CA PHE A 15 -8.49 10.72 -0.56
C PHE A 15 -8.29 9.37 0.12
N GLU A 16 -7.81 8.38 -0.62
CA GLU A 16 -7.52 7.06 -0.05
C GLU A 16 -6.45 7.16 1.03
N TYR A 17 -5.41 7.92 0.79
CA TYR A 17 -4.35 8.12 1.77
C TYR A 17 -4.90 8.76 3.05
N GLU A 18 -5.70 9.82 2.92
CA GLU A 18 -6.31 10.47 4.09
C GLU A 18 -7.17 9.50 4.90
N LYS A 19 -8.00 8.72 4.21
CA LYS A 19 -8.87 7.75 4.85
C LYS A 19 -8.07 6.72 5.64
N TYR A 20 -7.04 6.14 5.02
CA TYR A 20 -6.20 5.14 5.67
C TYR A 20 -5.33 5.76 6.76
N SER A 21 -4.88 7.00 6.58
CA SER A 21 -4.11 7.71 7.59
C SER A 21 -4.90 7.85 8.89
N ARG A 22 -6.18 8.22 8.79
CA ARG A 22 -7.06 8.32 9.96
C ARG A 22 -7.28 6.97 10.62
N LEU A 23 -7.46 5.92 9.82
CA LEU A 23 -7.61 4.56 10.33
C LEU A 23 -6.36 4.12 11.08
N ILE A 24 -5.19 4.38 10.51
CA ILE A 24 -3.91 4.01 11.14
C ILE A 24 -3.73 4.73 12.48
N ASP A 25 -4.12 5.99 12.55
CA ASP A 25 -4.00 6.77 13.78
C ASP A 25 -4.85 6.21 14.92
N GLU A 26 -5.89 5.45 14.60
CA GLU A 26 -6.77 4.82 15.59
C GLU A 26 -6.30 3.44 16.03
N LEU A 27 -5.32 2.85 15.37
CA LEU A 27 -4.84 1.51 15.67
C LEU A 27 -3.89 1.50 16.87
N ASP A 28 -3.96 0.45 17.68
CA ASP A 28 -2.95 0.21 18.70
C ASP A 28 -1.67 -0.35 18.05
N VAL A 29 -0.62 -0.55 18.86
CA VAL A 29 0.69 -0.97 18.35
C VAL A 29 0.62 -2.31 17.64
N ASP A 30 -0.07 -3.29 18.22
CA ASP A 30 -0.17 -4.62 17.63
C ASP A 30 -0.98 -4.60 16.34
N GLU A 31 -2.09 -3.89 16.34
CA GLU A 31 -2.90 -3.70 15.14
C GLU A 31 -2.10 -3.00 14.04
N LEU A 32 -1.32 -2.00 14.42
CA LEU A 32 -0.48 -1.27 13.48
C LEU A 32 0.57 -2.17 12.85
N LYS A 33 1.20 -3.02 13.65
CA LYS A 33 2.18 -3.98 13.13
C LYS A 33 1.55 -4.95 12.14
N ASN A 34 0.37 -5.47 12.48
CA ASN A 34 -0.35 -6.38 11.59
C ASN A 34 -0.79 -5.68 10.31
N PHE A 35 -1.24 -4.46 10.41
CA PHE A 35 -1.63 -3.66 9.26
C PHE A 35 -0.43 -3.45 8.33
N ALA A 36 0.71 -3.07 8.88
CA ALA A 36 1.92 -2.83 8.10
C ALA A 36 2.40 -4.11 7.39
N LYS A 37 2.40 -5.23 8.10
CA LYS A 37 2.81 -6.51 7.52
C LYS A 37 1.87 -6.96 6.41
N SER A 38 0.56 -6.80 6.62
CA SER A 38 -0.44 -7.14 5.61
C SER A 38 -0.29 -6.28 4.36
N TYR A 39 -0.06 -5.00 4.56
CA TYR A 39 0.11 -4.06 3.45
C TYR A 39 1.35 -4.39 2.64
N PHE A 40 2.45 -4.67 3.31
CA PHE A 40 3.70 -5.04 2.64
C PHE A 40 3.55 -6.36 1.88
N LYS A 41 2.86 -7.31 2.48
CA LYS A 41 2.62 -8.62 1.84
C LYS A 41 1.77 -8.46 0.57
N ARG A 42 0.76 -7.58 0.60
CA ARG A 42 -0.05 -7.26 -0.57
C ARG A 42 0.79 -6.61 -1.67
N TYR A 43 1.70 -5.74 -1.28
CA TYR A 43 2.62 -5.10 -2.20
C TYR A 43 3.50 -6.13 -2.92
N LEU A 44 4.08 -7.07 -2.17
CA LEU A 44 4.88 -8.14 -2.74
C LEU A 44 4.04 -9.04 -3.67
N LYS A 45 2.82 -9.36 -3.24
CA LYS A 45 1.91 -10.18 -4.05
C LYS A 45 1.56 -9.48 -5.36
N GLN A 46 1.36 -8.18 -5.32
CA GLN A 46 1.09 -7.40 -6.51
C GLN A 46 2.26 -7.46 -7.50
N GLN A 47 3.48 -7.39 -7.00
CA GLN A 47 4.67 -7.53 -7.83
C GLN A 47 4.75 -8.90 -8.50
N GLU A 48 4.41 -9.97 -7.76
CA GLU A 48 4.37 -11.32 -8.34
C GLU A 48 3.35 -11.42 -9.47
N VAL A 49 2.15 -10.86 -9.26
CA VAL A 49 1.09 -10.88 -10.26
C VAL A 49 1.52 -10.14 -11.52
N ILE A 50 2.11 -8.96 -11.37
CA ILE A 50 2.59 -8.16 -12.49
C ILE A 50 3.68 -8.91 -13.25
N LYS A 51 4.62 -9.50 -12.54
CA LYS A 51 5.70 -10.28 -13.14
C LYS A 51 5.16 -11.46 -13.93
N ASN A 52 4.24 -12.22 -13.35
CA ASN A 52 3.64 -13.37 -14.01
C ASN A 52 2.84 -12.95 -15.25
N PHE A 53 2.12 -11.85 -15.15
CA PHE A 53 1.37 -11.31 -16.28
C PHE A 53 2.30 -10.90 -17.42
N ALA A 54 3.41 -10.23 -17.10
CA ALA A 54 4.39 -9.81 -18.09
C ALA A 54 5.02 -11.02 -18.80
N ILE A 55 5.37 -12.06 -18.03
CA ILE A 55 5.92 -13.29 -18.60
C ILE A 55 4.88 -13.97 -19.52
N SER A 56 3.65 -14.07 -19.06
CA SER A 56 2.56 -14.66 -19.86
C SER A 56 2.28 -13.85 -21.12
N GLY A 57 2.39 -12.53 -21.04
CA GLY A 57 2.19 -11.66 -22.18
C GLY A 57 3.30 -11.75 -23.22
N LEU A 58 4.48 -12.21 -22.82
CA LEU A 58 5.62 -12.39 -23.72
C LEU A 58 5.62 -13.78 -24.38
N ALA A 59 4.89 -14.68 -23.79
CA ALA A 59 4.77 -16.03 -24.33
C ALA A 59 3.69 -16.11 -25.40
#